data_75213d7de7822da4b32f058770d33bf8
#
_entry.id   75213d7de7822da4b32f058770d33bf8
#
_cell.length_a   1.000
_cell.length_b   1.000
_cell.length_c   1.000
_cell.angle_alpha   90.00
_cell.angle_beta   90.00
_cell.angle_gamma   90.00
#
_symmetry.space_group_name_H-M   'P 1'
#
loop_
_entity.id
_entity.type
_entity.pdbx_description
1 polymer ?
#
loop_
_entity_poly.entity_id
_entity_poly.type
_entity_poly.pdbx_seq_one_letter_code
_entity_poly.pdbx_strand_id
1 'polypeptide(L)'
;MPDYRRRSGDYRTSRFQDALHMQEAVQVYPNRVVAMQFSRTHRMNSIGTSNLNGGLVVLMVSDWAAVLAHIPPLPYPTRDPRAGLNNVRNRMDDFVDEYYRYYQSLPHSHSRTYIVVPLYQGRMALPNHRDTAADELNRNGLPQPRIVYYEVRRGGGGHFASGSVFIDGRDRGRPEVYVEDRRV
;
A
#
# COMPACT_ATOMS: atom_id res chain seq x y z
N MET A 1 -11.46 -6.97 -49.91
CA MET A 1 -10.48 -6.66 -48.88
C MET A 1 -11.18 -6.79 -47.55
N PRO A 2 -10.81 -7.71 -46.64
CA PRO A 2 -11.46 -7.86 -45.35
C PRO A 2 -10.94 -6.78 -44.39
N ASP A 3 -11.88 -6.08 -43.80
CA ASP A 3 -11.71 -5.00 -42.84
C ASP A 3 -11.21 -5.59 -41.49
N TYR A 4 -9.91 -5.50 -41.23
CA TYR A 4 -9.29 -5.87 -39.97
C TYR A 4 -9.52 -4.75 -38.93
N ARG A 5 -10.77 -4.58 -38.49
CA ARG A 5 -11.03 -3.89 -37.24
C ARG A 5 -10.57 -4.80 -36.10
N ARG A 6 -9.31 -4.61 -35.67
CA ARG A 6 -8.82 -5.14 -34.40
C ARG A 6 -9.79 -4.69 -33.31
N ARG A 7 -10.54 -5.63 -32.75
CA ARG A 7 -11.15 -5.47 -31.44
C ARG A 7 -9.98 -5.33 -30.46
N SER A 8 -9.64 -4.10 -30.10
CA SER A 8 -8.82 -3.84 -28.89
C SER A 8 -9.63 -4.40 -27.73
N GLY A 9 -9.27 -5.57 -27.25
CA GLY A 9 -9.77 -6.04 -25.97
C GLY A 9 -9.43 -4.95 -24.94
N ASP A 10 -10.46 -4.44 -24.27
CA ASP A 10 -10.31 -3.52 -23.13
C ASP A 10 -9.53 -4.25 -22.05
N TYR A 11 -8.20 -4.22 -22.14
CA TYR A 11 -7.32 -4.59 -21.02
C TYR A 11 -7.46 -3.48 -19.98
N ARG A 12 -8.46 -3.62 -19.11
CA ARG A 12 -8.59 -2.74 -17.97
C ARG A 12 -7.39 -2.96 -17.07
N THR A 13 -6.54 -1.96 -16.97
CA THR A 13 -5.44 -1.89 -16.02
C THR A 13 -5.88 -1.14 -14.77
N SER A 14 -5.24 -1.38 -13.63
CA SER A 14 -5.50 -0.60 -12.41
C SER A 14 -4.85 0.78 -12.52
N ARG A 15 -5.37 1.75 -11.76
CA ARG A 15 -4.77 3.09 -11.63
C ARG A 15 -3.27 3.01 -11.32
N PHE A 16 -2.90 2.08 -10.45
CA PHE A 16 -1.50 1.87 -10.08
C PHE A 16 -0.67 1.33 -11.27
N GLN A 17 -1.19 0.35 -11.99
CA GLN A 17 -0.50 -0.19 -13.17
C GLN A 17 -0.35 0.86 -14.27
N ASP A 18 -1.38 1.69 -14.51
CA ASP A 18 -1.31 2.80 -15.44
C ASP A 18 -0.22 3.80 -15.05
N ALA A 19 -0.17 4.18 -13.77
CA ALA A 19 0.86 5.09 -13.26
C ALA A 19 2.28 4.50 -13.36
N LEU A 20 2.45 3.18 -13.16
CA LEU A 20 3.72 2.49 -13.36
C LEU A 20 4.15 2.50 -14.85
N HIS A 21 3.24 2.17 -15.77
CA HIS A 21 3.51 2.21 -17.21
C HIS A 21 3.90 3.62 -17.68
N MET A 22 3.29 4.65 -17.10
CA MET A 22 3.63 6.04 -17.37
C MET A 22 4.88 6.53 -16.66
N GLN A 23 5.54 5.70 -15.83
CA GLN A 23 6.68 6.08 -14.99
C GLN A 23 6.35 7.25 -14.04
N GLU A 24 5.16 7.26 -13.49
CA GLU A 24 4.64 8.27 -12.57
C GLU A 24 4.50 7.76 -11.13
N ALA A 25 4.75 6.47 -10.90
CA ALA A 25 4.64 5.83 -9.60
C ALA A 25 5.88 5.03 -9.20
N VAL A 26 6.15 5.01 -7.91
CA VAL A 26 7.12 4.13 -7.27
C VAL A 26 6.41 2.85 -6.83
N GLN A 27 6.96 1.70 -7.18
CA GLN A 27 6.48 0.40 -6.70
C GLN A 27 7.17 -0.02 -5.42
N VAL A 28 6.38 -0.33 -4.39
CA VAL A 28 6.87 -0.95 -3.15
C VAL A 28 6.72 -2.46 -3.27
N TYR A 29 7.83 -3.16 -3.22
CA TYR A 29 7.85 -4.63 -3.29
C TYR A 29 7.53 -5.27 -1.94
N PRO A 30 7.13 -6.56 -1.91
CA PRO A 30 6.92 -7.29 -0.66
C PRO A 30 8.12 -7.18 0.28
N ASN A 31 7.83 -7.04 1.56
CA ASN A 31 8.81 -6.91 2.64
C ASN A 31 9.70 -5.66 2.54
N ARG A 32 9.17 -4.57 1.96
CA ARG A 32 9.87 -3.28 1.84
C ARG A 32 9.04 -2.16 2.44
N VAL A 33 9.75 -1.13 2.88
CA VAL A 33 9.21 0.18 3.25
C VAL A 33 9.86 1.22 2.36
N VAL A 34 9.07 2.11 1.81
CA VAL A 34 9.55 3.21 0.95
C VAL A 34 8.80 4.47 1.31
N ALA A 35 9.55 5.57 1.44
CA ALA A 35 9.01 6.91 1.55
C ALA A 35 9.30 7.72 0.28
N MET A 36 8.43 8.65 -0.03
CA MET A 36 8.66 9.63 -1.10
C MET A 36 8.04 10.98 -0.78
N GLN A 37 8.65 12.04 -1.28
CA GLN A 37 8.06 13.37 -1.30
C GLN A 37 7.32 13.60 -2.62
N PHE A 38 6.16 14.23 -2.55
CA PHE A 38 5.44 14.71 -3.71
C PHE A 38 6.04 16.04 -4.17
N SER A 39 6.26 16.19 -5.46
CA SER A 39 6.85 17.38 -6.04
C SER A 39 6.15 17.73 -7.35
N ARG A 40 5.77 18.98 -7.50
CA ARG A 40 5.14 19.47 -8.73
C ARG A 40 6.06 19.46 -9.95
N THR A 41 7.37 19.33 -9.71
CA THR A 41 8.41 19.35 -10.77
C THR A 41 8.87 17.95 -11.16
N HIS A 42 8.56 16.93 -10.35
CA HIS A 42 8.94 15.56 -10.64
C HIS A 42 7.78 14.80 -11.29
N ARG A 43 8.11 13.95 -12.23
CA ARG A 43 7.13 13.08 -12.88
C ARG A 43 6.58 12.01 -11.94
N MET A 44 7.45 11.40 -11.12
CA MET A 44 7.03 10.39 -10.14
C MET A 44 6.44 11.07 -8.91
N ASN A 45 5.12 11.05 -8.79
CA ASN A 45 4.35 11.64 -7.71
C ASN A 45 3.33 10.68 -7.10
N SER A 46 3.57 9.39 -7.25
CA SER A 46 2.66 8.37 -6.72
C SER A 46 3.45 7.19 -6.18
N ILE A 47 2.87 6.45 -5.26
CA ILE A 47 3.49 5.27 -4.67
C ILE A 47 2.42 4.20 -4.46
N GLY A 48 2.78 2.96 -4.70
CA GLY A 48 1.83 1.88 -4.53
C GLY A 48 2.49 0.51 -4.45
N THR A 49 1.66 -0.47 -4.23
CA THR A 49 2.03 -1.89 -4.21
C THR A 49 0.91 -2.75 -4.77
N SER A 50 1.24 -3.94 -5.20
CA SER A 50 0.31 -4.93 -5.73
C SER A 50 0.69 -6.33 -5.25
N ASN A 51 -0.13 -7.31 -5.59
CA ASN A 51 0.09 -8.72 -5.23
C ASN A 51 0.23 -8.93 -3.71
N LEU A 52 -0.68 -8.32 -2.93
CA LEU A 52 -0.64 -8.39 -1.47
C LEU A 52 -0.73 -9.82 -0.92
N ASN A 53 -1.42 -10.73 -1.62
CA ASN A 53 -1.46 -12.18 -1.33
C ASN A 53 -1.65 -12.52 0.16
N GLY A 54 -2.53 -11.79 0.84
CA GLY A 54 -2.76 -11.96 2.27
C GLY A 54 -1.85 -11.13 3.18
N GLY A 55 -0.98 -10.29 2.62
CA GLY A 55 -0.12 -9.37 3.39
C GLY A 55 -0.86 -8.14 3.90
N LEU A 56 -0.20 -7.44 4.82
CA LEU A 56 -0.61 -6.14 5.34
C LEU A 56 0.03 -5.01 4.53
N VAL A 57 -0.65 -3.87 4.43
CA VAL A 57 -0.01 -2.60 4.08
C VAL A 57 -0.24 -1.60 5.21
N VAL A 58 0.84 -0.94 5.63
CA VAL A 58 0.77 0.24 6.50
C VAL A 58 1.20 1.43 5.67
N LEU A 59 0.42 2.49 5.69
CA LEU A 59 0.76 3.71 4.97
C LEU A 59 0.41 4.95 5.76
N MET A 60 1.17 6.00 5.53
CA MET A 60 0.92 7.34 6.00
C MET A 60 1.09 8.32 4.85
N VAL A 61 0.17 9.27 4.71
CA VAL A 61 0.17 10.23 3.62
C VAL A 61 -0.25 11.61 4.11
N SER A 62 0.49 12.63 3.68
CA SER A 62 0.15 14.05 3.79
C SER A 62 0.00 14.66 2.39
N ASP A 63 -0.13 15.97 2.31
CA ASP A 63 -0.15 16.69 1.05
C ASP A 63 1.25 16.78 0.40
N TRP A 64 2.33 16.41 1.13
CA TRP A 64 3.72 16.61 0.69
C TRP A 64 4.54 15.32 0.59
N ALA A 65 4.12 14.25 1.26
CA ALA A 65 4.86 12.99 1.27
C ALA A 65 3.98 11.79 1.59
N ALA A 66 4.51 10.61 1.32
CA ALA A 66 3.94 9.35 1.77
C ALA A 66 5.02 8.37 2.21
N VAL A 67 4.67 7.49 3.15
CA VAL A 67 5.41 6.27 3.50
C VAL A 67 4.48 5.09 3.30
N LEU A 68 4.97 4.01 2.69
CA LEU A 68 4.22 2.77 2.47
C LEU A 68 5.10 1.56 2.80
N ALA A 69 4.57 0.68 3.65
CA ALA A 69 5.15 -0.63 3.97
C ALA A 69 4.28 -1.74 3.39
N HIS A 70 4.88 -2.67 2.62
CA HIS A 70 4.24 -3.92 2.21
C HIS A 70 4.79 -5.07 3.07
N ILE A 71 3.98 -5.60 3.96
CA ILE A 71 4.35 -6.60 4.96
C ILE A 71 3.69 -7.93 4.61
N PRO A 72 4.41 -8.89 4.02
CA PRO A 72 3.86 -10.21 3.71
C PRO A 72 3.54 -10.98 5.01
N PRO A 73 2.65 -12.01 4.95
CA PRO A 73 2.30 -12.84 6.11
C PRO A 73 3.52 -13.49 6.76
N LEU A 74 4.48 -13.89 5.94
CA LEU A 74 5.79 -14.42 6.33
C LEU A 74 6.88 -13.75 5.50
N PRO A 75 8.05 -13.43 6.08
CA PRO A 75 9.15 -12.80 5.35
C PRO A 75 9.80 -13.75 4.33
N TYR A 76 9.74 -15.04 4.59
CA TYR A 76 10.26 -16.16 3.79
C TYR A 76 9.55 -17.46 4.24
N PRO A 77 9.59 -18.54 3.44
CA PRO A 77 9.07 -19.84 3.86
C PRO A 77 9.78 -20.33 5.13
N THR A 78 9.03 -20.52 6.22
CA THR A 78 9.59 -20.94 7.52
C THR A 78 8.53 -21.69 8.34
N ARG A 79 8.99 -22.50 9.30
CA ARG A 79 8.15 -23.16 10.31
C ARG A 79 8.14 -22.42 11.65
N ASP A 80 8.88 -21.31 11.76
CA ASP A 80 8.88 -20.50 12.98
C ASP A 80 7.53 -19.76 13.11
N PRO A 81 6.72 -20.08 14.15
CA PRO A 81 5.42 -19.45 14.34
C PRO A 81 5.49 -17.95 14.67
N ARG A 82 6.66 -17.45 15.06
CA ARG A 82 6.89 -16.04 15.40
C ARG A 82 7.39 -15.21 14.22
N ALA A 83 7.84 -15.86 13.14
CA ALA A 83 8.46 -15.16 12.01
C ALA A 83 7.60 -14.03 11.43
N GLY A 84 6.30 -14.27 11.28
CA GLY A 84 5.37 -13.27 10.76
C GLY A 84 5.27 -12.04 11.65
N LEU A 85 5.05 -12.21 12.95
CA LEU A 85 4.94 -11.09 13.91
C LEU A 85 6.27 -10.34 14.08
N ASN A 86 7.39 -11.05 14.10
CA ASN A 86 8.71 -10.44 14.14
C ASN A 86 8.96 -9.60 12.88
N ASN A 87 8.50 -10.09 11.71
CA ASN A 87 8.57 -9.33 10.48
C ASN A 87 7.74 -8.05 10.53
N VAL A 88 6.53 -8.10 11.09
CA VAL A 88 5.72 -6.88 11.29
C VAL A 88 6.48 -5.85 12.11
N ARG A 89 7.05 -6.24 13.26
CA ARG A 89 7.85 -5.32 14.10
C ARG A 89 9.00 -4.72 13.33
N ASN A 90 9.81 -5.54 12.66
CA ASN A 90 10.96 -5.06 11.88
C ASN A 90 10.54 -4.07 10.78
N ARG A 91 9.44 -4.35 10.07
CA ARG A 91 8.95 -3.41 9.04
C ARG A 91 8.32 -2.15 9.64
N MET A 92 7.76 -2.24 10.83
CA MET A 92 7.26 -1.06 11.54
C MET A 92 8.40 -0.20 12.08
N ASP A 93 9.52 -0.80 12.52
CA ASP A 93 10.73 -0.05 12.86
C ASP A 93 11.24 0.73 11.64
N ASP A 94 11.37 0.08 10.47
CA ASP A 94 11.75 0.74 9.22
C ASP A 94 10.74 1.84 8.83
N PHE A 95 9.43 1.61 9.04
CA PHE A 95 8.38 2.59 8.75
C PHE A 95 8.52 3.84 9.61
N VAL A 96 8.80 3.66 10.90
CA VAL A 96 9.02 4.75 11.86
C VAL A 96 10.30 5.51 11.51
N ASP A 97 11.38 4.82 11.11
CA ASP A 97 12.61 5.45 10.65
C ASP A 97 12.38 6.32 9.41
N GLU A 98 11.63 5.82 8.42
CA GLU A 98 11.25 6.60 7.24
C GLU A 98 10.34 7.78 7.61
N TYR A 99 9.39 7.61 8.53
CA TYR A 99 8.58 8.71 9.04
C TYR A 99 9.45 9.81 9.65
N TYR A 100 10.40 9.50 10.52
CA TYR A 100 11.29 10.50 11.12
C TYR A 100 12.20 11.17 10.11
N ARG A 101 12.63 10.47 9.06
CA ARG A 101 13.40 11.04 7.96
C ARG A 101 12.61 12.11 7.20
N TYR A 102 11.30 11.94 7.09
CA TYR A 102 10.39 12.82 6.35
C TYR A 102 9.39 13.57 7.25
N TYR A 103 9.62 13.65 8.55
CA TYR A 103 8.64 14.18 9.51
C TYR A 103 8.15 15.59 9.18
N GLN A 104 9.00 16.46 8.61
CA GLN A 104 8.62 17.81 8.19
C GLN A 104 7.58 17.81 7.07
N SER A 105 7.62 16.80 6.22
CA SER A 105 6.67 16.60 5.13
C SER A 105 5.49 15.69 5.51
N LEU A 106 5.53 15.09 6.71
CA LEU A 106 4.49 14.21 7.27
C LEU A 106 4.01 14.71 8.64
N PRO A 107 3.58 15.99 8.76
CA PRO A 107 3.16 16.52 10.04
C PRO A 107 1.94 15.77 10.57
N HIS A 108 1.96 15.43 11.87
CA HIS A 108 0.93 14.63 12.52
C HIS A 108 -0.50 15.14 12.25
N SER A 109 -0.72 16.46 12.35
CA SER A 109 -2.05 17.08 12.19
C SER A 109 -2.60 17.05 10.77
N HIS A 110 -1.77 16.84 9.76
CA HIS A 110 -2.14 16.87 8.33
C HIS A 110 -1.91 15.53 7.64
N SER A 111 -1.50 14.52 8.38
CA SER A 111 -1.27 13.18 7.86
C SER A 111 -2.42 12.23 8.18
N ARG A 112 -2.67 11.31 7.27
CA ARG A 112 -3.64 10.23 7.40
C ARG A 112 -2.89 8.91 7.40
N THR A 113 -3.19 8.07 8.38
CA THR A 113 -2.57 6.74 8.50
C THR A 113 -3.61 5.65 8.22
N TYR A 114 -3.22 4.61 7.53
CA TYR A 114 -4.07 3.48 7.18
C TYR A 114 -3.34 2.17 7.44
N ILE A 115 -4.09 1.16 7.88
CA ILE A 115 -3.68 -0.24 7.85
C ILE A 115 -4.64 -0.98 6.94
N VAL A 116 -4.13 -1.53 5.84
CA VAL A 116 -4.90 -2.32 4.87
C VAL A 116 -4.73 -3.80 5.24
N VAL A 117 -5.84 -4.46 5.54
CA VAL A 117 -5.88 -5.76 6.21
C VAL A 117 -6.56 -6.81 5.31
N PRO A 118 -5.99 -8.01 5.18
CA PRO A 118 -6.59 -9.08 4.40
C PRO A 118 -7.83 -9.66 5.09
N LEU A 119 -8.90 -9.83 4.31
CA LEU A 119 -10.02 -10.71 4.64
C LEU A 119 -9.90 -12.01 3.87
N TYR A 120 -10.17 -13.10 4.53
CA TYR A 120 -10.31 -14.42 3.93
C TYR A 120 -11.70 -14.99 4.25
N GLN A 121 -12.52 -15.17 3.22
CA GLN A 121 -13.92 -15.58 3.38
C GLN A 121 -14.68 -14.67 4.36
N GLY A 122 -14.53 -13.35 4.22
CA GLY A 122 -15.19 -12.36 5.05
C GLY A 122 -14.65 -12.23 6.49
N ARG A 123 -13.58 -12.96 6.84
CA ARG A 123 -12.96 -12.90 8.17
C ARG A 123 -11.55 -12.33 8.09
N MET A 124 -11.17 -11.55 9.08
CA MET A 124 -9.81 -11.02 9.17
C MET A 124 -8.80 -12.17 9.28
N ALA A 125 -7.87 -12.22 8.33
CA ALA A 125 -6.90 -13.31 8.23
C ALA A 125 -5.74 -13.18 9.23
N LEU A 126 -5.31 -11.96 9.54
CA LEU A 126 -4.11 -11.67 10.33
C LEU A 126 -4.39 -10.66 11.46
N PRO A 127 -5.26 -10.97 12.45
CA PRO A 127 -5.61 -10.04 13.51
C PRO A 127 -4.38 -9.59 14.34
N ASN A 128 -3.52 -10.53 14.71
CA ASN A 128 -2.33 -10.23 15.51
C ASN A 128 -1.32 -9.33 14.75
N HIS A 129 -1.22 -9.48 13.42
CA HIS A 129 -0.35 -8.61 12.61
C HIS A 129 -0.90 -7.19 12.57
N ARG A 130 -2.22 -7.02 12.38
CA ARG A 130 -2.90 -5.75 12.43
C ARG A 130 -2.70 -5.06 13.79
N ASP A 131 -2.91 -5.79 14.89
CA ASP A 131 -2.78 -5.27 16.25
C ASP A 131 -1.34 -4.85 16.55
N THR A 132 -0.36 -5.69 16.19
CA THR A 132 1.06 -5.35 16.33
C THR A 132 1.41 -4.07 15.55
N ALA A 133 0.95 -3.93 14.30
CA ALA A 133 1.22 -2.72 13.52
C ALA A 133 0.56 -1.48 14.14
N ALA A 134 -0.68 -1.60 14.63
CA ALA A 134 -1.38 -0.50 15.30
C ALA A 134 -0.69 -0.09 16.62
N ASP A 135 -0.23 -1.06 17.40
CA ASP A 135 0.49 -0.84 18.65
C ASP A 135 1.83 -0.11 18.39
N GLU A 136 2.57 -0.49 17.33
CA GLU A 136 3.81 0.19 16.98
C GLU A 136 3.56 1.64 16.52
N LEU A 137 2.52 1.90 15.74
CA LEU A 137 2.12 3.27 15.39
C LEU A 137 1.79 4.09 16.64
N ASN A 138 0.97 3.55 17.54
CA ASN A 138 0.55 4.23 18.77
C ASN A 138 1.73 4.48 19.73
N ARG A 139 2.61 3.49 19.90
CA ARG A 139 3.81 3.59 20.76
C ARG A 139 4.75 4.71 20.31
N ASN A 140 4.82 4.95 19.00
CA ASN A 140 5.64 6.01 18.40
C ASN A 140 4.88 7.33 18.21
N GLY A 141 3.66 7.46 18.73
CA GLY A 141 2.87 8.68 18.69
C GLY A 141 2.40 9.10 17.31
N LEU A 142 2.29 8.14 16.36
CA LEU A 142 1.79 8.42 15.02
C LEU A 142 0.25 8.53 15.01
N PRO A 143 -0.35 9.20 14.00
CA PRO A 143 -1.80 9.32 13.91
C PRO A 143 -2.50 7.97 13.94
N GLN A 144 -3.64 7.90 14.63
CA GLN A 144 -4.47 6.70 14.70
C GLN A 144 -4.82 6.18 13.30
N PRO A 145 -4.55 4.91 13.01
CA PRO A 145 -4.79 4.37 11.69
C PRO A 145 -6.28 4.11 11.42
N ARG A 146 -6.72 4.41 10.21
CA ARG A 146 -7.96 3.89 9.68
C ARG A 146 -7.75 2.48 9.15
N ILE A 147 -8.57 1.53 9.58
CA ILE A 147 -8.50 0.16 9.08
C ILE A 147 -9.32 0.04 7.79
N VAL A 148 -8.70 -0.49 6.76
CA VAL A 148 -9.32 -0.77 5.46
C VAL A 148 -9.13 -2.24 5.12
N TYR A 149 -10.12 -2.86 4.53
CA TYR A 149 -10.10 -4.29 4.22
C TYR A 149 -10.04 -4.54 2.73
N TYR A 150 -9.32 -5.60 2.34
CA TYR A 150 -9.36 -6.17 0.99
C TYR A 150 -9.58 -7.69 1.06
N GLU A 151 -10.22 -8.26 0.04
CA GLU A 151 -10.54 -9.69 0.02
C GLU A 151 -9.42 -10.50 -0.65
N VAL A 152 -8.88 -11.50 0.06
CA VAL A 152 -7.91 -12.44 -0.51
C VAL A 152 -8.64 -13.45 -1.37
N ARG A 153 -8.40 -13.44 -2.67
CA ARG A 153 -9.03 -14.35 -3.64
C ARG A 153 -8.10 -15.52 -3.96
N ARG A 154 -8.64 -16.72 -3.94
CA ARG A 154 -7.93 -17.91 -4.43
C ARG A 154 -8.05 -18.00 -5.96
N GLY A 155 -6.94 -18.27 -6.63
CA GLY A 155 -6.93 -18.71 -8.02
C GLY A 155 -7.25 -17.65 -9.07
N GLY A 156 -6.38 -16.68 -9.27
CA GLY A 156 -6.24 -15.92 -10.53
C GLY A 156 -7.44 -15.18 -11.17
N GLY A 157 -8.65 -15.36 -10.68
CA GLY A 157 -9.88 -14.77 -11.20
C GLY A 157 -10.27 -13.44 -10.56
N GLY A 158 -9.29 -12.67 -10.07
CA GLY A 158 -9.53 -11.39 -9.43
C GLY A 158 -9.76 -10.25 -10.42
N HIS A 159 -10.41 -9.19 -9.95
CA HIS A 159 -10.44 -7.90 -10.62
C HIS A 159 -8.98 -7.43 -10.88
N PHE A 160 -8.74 -6.71 -11.99
CA PHE A 160 -7.40 -6.24 -12.39
C PHE A 160 -6.65 -5.45 -11.30
N ALA A 161 -7.36 -4.85 -10.34
CA ALA A 161 -6.80 -4.12 -9.20
C ALA A 161 -6.74 -4.93 -7.90
N SER A 162 -7.09 -6.24 -7.92
CA SER A 162 -7.13 -7.06 -6.72
C SER A 162 -5.79 -7.09 -5.98
N GLY A 163 -5.83 -6.92 -4.66
CA GLY A 163 -4.65 -6.90 -3.82
C GLY A 163 -3.67 -5.77 -4.16
N SER A 164 -4.18 -4.59 -4.54
CA SER A 164 -3.39 -3.38 -4.77
C SER A 164 -3.72 -2.27 -3.79
N VAL A 165 -2.70 -1.47 -3.47
CA VAL A 165 -2.82 -0.21 -2.72
C VAL A 165 -2.06 0.86 -3.48
N PHE A 166 -2.68 2.02 -3.65
CA PHE A 166 -2.12 3.10 -4.44
C PHE A 166 -2.39 4.46 -3.79
N ILE A 167 -1.35 5.27 -3.68
CA ILE A 167 -1.41 6.68 -3.25
C ILE A 167 -1.13 7.52 -4.48
N ASP A 168 -2.15 8.23 -4.96
CA ASP A 168 -2.10 9.07 -6.15
C ASP A 168 -1.88 10.52 -5.76
N GLY A 169 -0.67 11.01 -5.96
CA GLY A 169 -0.30 12.41 -5.73
C GLY A 169 -0.10 13.22 -7.02
N ARG A 170 -0.53 12.70 -8.19
CA ARG A 170 -0.32 13.36 -9.50
C ARG A 170 -1.18 14.59 -9.69
N ASP A 171 -2.37 14.61 -9.12
CA ASP A 171 -3.27 15.75 -9.20
C ASP A 171 -2.80 16.89 -8.30
N ARG A 172 -3.17 18.13 -8.66
CA ARG A 172 -2.82 19.33 -7.90
C ARG A 172 -3.53 19.44 -6.54
N GLY A 173 -4.41 18.51 -6.25
CA GLY A 173 -5.16 18.43 -5.02
C GLY A 173 -4.43 17.64 -3.93
N ARG A 174 -5.19 17.25 -2.92
CA ARG A 174 -4.73 16.38 -1.85
C ARG A 174 -4.53 14.96 -2.39
N PRO A 175 -3.41 14.28 -2.09
CA PRO A 175 -3.19 12.91 -2.54
C PRO A 175 -4.33 11.98 -2.12
N GLU A 176 -4.77 11.14 -3.05
CA GLU A 176 -5.85 10.20 -2.85
C GLU A 176 -5.32 8.79 -2.61
N VAL A 177 -5.97 8.05 -1.71
CA VAL A 177 -5.61 6.67 -1.39
C VAL A 177 -6.65 5.73 -1.98
N TYR A 178 -6.17 4.70 -2.68
CA TYR A 178 -6.99 3.67 -3.30
C TYR A 178 -6.59 2.30 -2.78
N VAL A 179 -7.58 1.48 -2.47
CA VAL A 179 -7.43 0.05 -2.17
C VAL A 179 -8.28 -0.71 -3.19
N GLU A 180 -7.66 -1.54 -4.02
CA GLU A 180 -8.33 -2.24 -5.13
C GLU A 180 -9.13 -1.28 -6.03
N ASP A 181 -8.51 -0.13 -6.38
CA ASP A 181 -9.09 0.99 -7.15
C ASP A 181 -10.33 1.66 -6.51
N ARG A 182 -10.65 1.34 -5.28
CA ARG A 182 -11.67 2.04 -4.48
C ARG A 182 -11.01 3.11 -3.63
N ARG A 183 -11.44 4.34 -3.77
CA ARG A 183 -10.99 5.44 -2.90
C ARG A 183 -11.43 5.21 -1.46
N VAL A 184 -10.52 5.46 -0.48
CA VAL A 184 -10.74 5.21 0.95
C VAL A 184 -10.52 6.47 1.79
#